data_a2d4f91edca4051794820e719c1dbc1b
#
_entry.id   a2d4f91edca4051794820e719c1dbc1b
#
_cell.length_a   1.000
_cell.length_b   1.000
_cell.length_c   1.000
_cell.angle_alpha   90.00
_cell.angle_beta   90.00
_cell.angle_gamma   90.00
#
_symmetry.space_group_name_H-M   'P 1'
#
loop_
_entity.id
_entity.type
_entity.pdbx_description
1 polymer ?
#
loop_
_entity_poly.entity_id
_entity_poly.type
_entity_poly.pdbx_seq_one_letter_code
_entity_poly.pdbx_strand_id
1 'polypeptide(L)'
;MSNENLKNKSVDELREMLSKGEAELKVLHNKSKYYESQINLLTRKERTHRLCTRGAMLEKFLGCPNELTDEQVEEILKIAFLPEAVGRAIEQFKESNENTTL
;
A
#
# COMPACT_ATOMS: atom_id res chain seq x y z
N MET A 1 -32.32 -2.04 -19.18
CA MET A 1 -33.33 -1.17 -19.83
C MET A 1 -33.48 -1.55 -21.29
N SER A 2 -34.69 -1.70 -21.73
CA SER A 2 -34.92 -1.97 -23.16
C SER A 2 -34.79 -0.67 -23.96
N ASN A 3 -34.32 -0.77 -25.19
CA ASN A 3 -34.22 0.36 -26.09
C ASN A 3 -35.56 1.01 -26.41
N GLU A 4 -36.65 0.29 -26.24
CA GLU A 4 -38.02 0.77 -26.46
C GLU A 4 -38.40 1.86 -25.46
N ASN A 5 -38.00 1.74 -24.18
CA ASN A 5 -38.26 2.75 -23.17
C ASN A 5 -37.53 4.07 -23.45
N LEU A 6 -36.36 4.00 -24.04
CA LEU A 6 -35.58 5.17 -24.41
C LEU A 6 -36.17 5.88 -25.61
N LYS A 7 -36.74 5.15 -26.58
CA LYS A 7 -37.37 5.72 -27.80
C LYS A 7 -38.65 6.51 -27.49
N ASN A 8 -39.37 6.14 -26.43
CA ASN A 8 -40.62 6.76 -26.05
C ASN A 8 -40.48 7.97 -25.14
N LYS A 9 -39.27 8.30 -24.71
CA LYS A 9 -39.00 9.43 -23.83
C LYS A 9 -38.71 10.67 -24.63
N SER A 10 -39.17 11.81 -24.12
CA SER A 10 -38.88 13.11 -24.72
C SER A 10 -37.40 13.46 -24.55
N VAL A 11 -36.92 14.44 -25.31
CA VAL A 11 -35.57 14.96 -25.22
C VAL A 11 -35.31 15.52 -23.81
N ASP A 12 -36.28 16.18 -23.20
CA ASP A 12 -36.15 16.75 -21.87
C ASP A 12 -36.02 15.68 -20.80
N GLU A 13 -36.77 14.59 -20.92
CA GLU A 13 -36.64 13.42 -20.01
C GLU A 13 -35.27 12.77 -20.13
N LEU A 14 -34.75 12.62 -21.35
CA LEU A 14 -33.42 12.07 -21.59
C LEU A 14 -32.32 12.97 -21.00
N ARG A 15 -32.48 14.29 -21.11
CA ARG A 15 -31.54 15.24 -20.51
C ARG A 15 -31.55 15.16 -18.99
N GLU A 16 -32.71 14.98 -18.36
CA GLU A 16 -32.82 14.75 -16.93
C GLU A 16 -32.11 13.47 -16.51
N MET A 17 -32.31 12.39 -17.25
CA MET A 17 -31.63 11.11 -16.98
C MET A 17 -30.13 11.25 -17.10
N LEU A 18 -29.65 11.97 -18.09
CA LEU A 18 -28.23 12.25 -18.26
C LEU A 18 -27.64 13.03 -17.10
N SER A 19 -28.36 14.08 -16.68
CA SER A 19 -27.94 14.91 -15.54
C SER A 19 -27.84 14.09 -14.26
N LYS A 20 -28.80 13.23 -13.98
CA LYS A 20 -28.79 12.34 -12.83
C LYS A 20 -27.63 11.34 -12.88
N GLY A 21 -27.41 10.77 -14.07
CA GLY A 21 -26.29 9.83 -14.28
C GLY A 21 -24.94 10.49 -14.07
N GLU A 22 -24.76 11.72 -14.54
CA GLU A 22 -23.53 12.48 -14.33
C GLU A 22 -23.31 12.80 -12.87
N ALA A 23 -24.38 13.15 -12.12
CA ALA A 23 -24.31 13.42 -10.69
C ALA A 23 -23.92 12.15 -9.91
N GLU A 24 -24.49 11.00 -10.27
CA GLU A 24 -24.15 9.71 -9.68
C GLU A 24 -22.70 9.32 -9.93
N LEU A 25 -22.22 9.52 -11.16
CA LEU A 25 -20.81 9.29 -11.50
C LEU A 25 -19.87 10.14 -10.68
N LYS A 26 -20.21 11.40 -10.47
CA LYS A 26 -19.41 12.33 -9.67
C LYS A 26 -19.33 11.85 -8.22
N VAL A 27 -20.44 11.41 -7.64
CA VAL A 27 -20.49 10.86 -6.28
C VAL A 27 -19.62 9.63 -6.17
N LEU A 28 -19.72 8.70 -7.11
CA LEU A 28 -18.93 7.47 -7.13
C LEU A 28 -17.43 7.78 -7.28
N HIS A 29 -17.09 8.72 -8.14
CA HIS A 29 -15.71 9.16 -8.33
C HIS A 29 -15.11 9.73 -7.05
N ASN A 30 -15.88 10.57 -6.32
CA ASN A 30 -15.44 11.13 -5.06
C ASN A 30 -15.26 10.06 -3.98
N LYS A 31 -16.13 9.07 -3.93
CA LYS A 31 -16.00 7.92 -3.02
C LYS A 31 -14.75 7.09 -3.34
N SER A 32 -14.50 6.87 -4.62
CA SER A 32 -13.31 6.15 -5.07
C SER A 32 -12.03 6.84 -4.62
N LYS A 33 -11.96 8.16 -4.79
CA LYS A 33 -10.81 8.96 -4.33
C LYS A 33 -10.63 8.88 -2.81
N TYR A 34 -11.74 8.92 -2.08
CA TYR A 34 -11.70 8.80 -0.62
C TYR A 34 -11.10 7.46 -0.20
N TYR A 35 -11.57 6.37 -0.80
CA TYR A 35 -11.07 5.03 -0.47
C TYR A 35 -9.59 4.87 -0.84
N GLU A 36 -9.17 5.38 -1.99
CA GLU A 36 -7.76 5.38 -2.38
C GLU A 36 -6.88 6.10 -1.36
N SER A 37 -7.36 7.28 -0.88
CA SER A 37 -6.68 8.05 0.16
C SER A 37 -6.55 7.25 1.46
N GLN A 38 -7.60 6.54 1.86
CA GLN A 38 -7.58 5.69 3.07
C GLN A 38 -6.62 4.52 2.91
N ILE A 39 -6.61 3.87 1.76
CA ILE A 39 -5.67 2.77 1.46
C ILE A 39 -4.23 3.26 1.54
N ASN A 40 -3.93 4.42 0.93
CA ASN A 40 -2.59 5.00 0.96
C ASN A 40 -2.15 5.34 2.39
N LEU A 41 -3.07 5.87 3.20
CA LEU A 41 -2.79 6.19 4.61
C LEU A 41 -2.45 4.93 5.41
N LEU A 42 -3.25 3.87 5.26
CA LEU A 42 -3.03 2.59 5.93
C LEU A 42 -1.71 1.96 5.50
N THR A 43 -1.41 1.99 4.20
CA THR A 43 -0.15 1.47 3.65
C THR A 43 1.06 2.21 4.24
N ARG A 44 0.97 3.53 4.37
CA ARG A 44 2.03 4.34 5.01
C ARG A 44 2.20 3.98 6.48
N LYS A 45 1.11 3.81 7.21
CA LYS A 45 1.15 3.42 8.63
C LYS A 45 1.79 2.06 8.82
N GLU A 46 1.42 1.08 8.00
CA GLU A 46 2.00 -0.26 8.03
C GLU A 46 3.50 -0.23 7.76
N ARG A 47 3.90 0.54 6.75
CA ARG A 47 5.31 0.70 6.42
C ARG A 47 6.08 1.36 7.55
N THR A 48 5.55 2.44 8.12
CA THR A 48 6.18 3.15 9.23
C THR A 48 6.34 2.23 10.43
N HIS A 49 5.28 1.49 10.79
CA HIS A 49 5.33 0.52 11.88
C HIS A 49 6.40 -0.53 11.65
N ARG A 50 6.47 -1.09 10.45
CA ARG A 50 7.47 -2.09 10.08
C ARG A 50 8.89 -1.55 10.19
N LEU A 51 9.12 -0.34 9.66
CA LEU A 51 10.46 0.28 9.70
C LEU A 51 10.88 0.61 11.13
N CYS A 52 9.96 1.11 11.96
CA CYS A 52 10.24 1.38 13.37
C CYS A 52 10.55 0.11 14.15
N THR A 53 9.78 -0.93 13.93
CA THR A 53 10.00 -2.23 14.59
C THR A 53 11.35 -2.83 14.19
N ARG A 54 11.65 -2.85 12.91
CA ARG A 54 12.91 -3.40 12.40
C ARG A 54 14.11 -2.53 12.79
N GLY A 55 13.93 -1.21 12.83
CA GLY A 55 14.94 -0.30 13.33
C GLY A 55 15.26 -0.54 14.79
N ALA A 56 14.26 -0.77 15.62
CA ALA A 56 14.45 -1.09 17.02
C ALA A 56 15.22 -2.41 17.21
N MET A 57 14.91 -3.42 16.39
CA MET A 57 15.65 -4.69 16.40
C MET A 57 17.12 -4.49 16.05
N LEU A 58 17.38 -3.68 15.03
CA LEU A 58 18.73 -3.37 14.59
C LEU A 58 19.52 -2.66 15.70
N GLU A 59 18.93 -1.67 16.35
CA GLU A 59 19.58 -0.94 17.44
C GLU A 59 19.96 -1.84 18.61
N LYS A 60 19.16 -2.86 18.89
CA LYS A 60 19.51 -3.85 19.93
C LYS A 60 20.79 -4.60 19.59
N PHE A 61 20.99 -4.94 18.30
CA PHE A 61 22.21 -5.61 17.88
C PHE A 61 23.42 -4.69 17.90
N LEU A 62 23.23 -3.39 17.68
CA LEU A 62 24.33 -2.41 17.73
C LEU A 62 24.80 -2.13 19.16
N GLY A 63 23.91 -2.21 20.16
CA GLY A 63 24.26 -2.04 21.55
C GLY A 63 24.53 -0.60 22.00
N CYS A 64 24.86 0.31 21.09
CA CYS A 64 25.18 1.70 21.38
C CYS A 64 24.58 2.65 20.32
N PRO A 65 23.25 2.70 20.18
CA PRO A 65 22.60 3.41 19.07
C PRO A 65 22.84 4.92 19.06
N ASN A 66 23.01 5.54 20.24
CA ASN A 66 23.17 6.99 20.34
C ASN A 66 24.59 7.48 20.03
N GLU A 67 25.56 6.57 19.97
CA GLU A 67 26.96 6.90 19.75
C GLU A 67 27.37 6.82 18.28
N LEU A 68 26.50 6.27 17.43
CA LEU A 68 26.78 6.05 16.02
C LEU A 68 26.00 7.02 15.14
N THR A 69 26.66 7.49 14.09
CA THR A 69 25.98 8.25 13.03
C THR A 69 25.29 7.29 12.07
N ASP A 70 24.36 7.82 11.27
CA ASP A 70 23.67 7.04 10.25
C ASP A 70 24.64 6.41 9.24
N GLU A 71 25.66 7.15 8.86
CA GLU A 71 26.71 6.69 7.94
C GLU A 71 27.52 5.55 8.54
N GLN A 72 27.81 5.63 9.84
CA GLN A 72 28.52 4.56 10.56
C GLN A 72 27.67 3.31 10.66
N VAL A 73 26.37 3.44 10.92
CA VAL A 73 25.44 2.33 10.95
C VAL A 73 25.39 1.63 9.58
N GLU A 74 25.33 2.43 8.50
CA GLU A 74 25.34 1.90 7.13
C GLU A 74 26.61 1.09 6.84
N GLU A 75 27.77 1.58 7.25
CA GLU A 75 29.04 0.86 7.08
C GLU A 75 29.08 -0.43 7.89
N ILE A 76 28.55 -0.41 9.10
CA ILE A 76 28.45 -1.63 9.91
C ILE A 76 27.57 -2.68 9.23
N LEU A 77 26.44 -2.25 8.68
CA LEU A 77 25.52 -3.14 7.96
C LEU A 77 26.19 -3.75 6.73
N LYS A 78 26.97 -2.99 5.98
CA LYS A 78 27.72 -3.48 4.82
C LYS A 78 28.73 -4.55 5.22
N ILE A 79 29.37 -4.39 6.37
CA ILE A 79 30.33 -5.38 6.88
C ILE A 79 29.62 -6.63 7.39
N ALA A 80 28.50 -6.45 8.12
CA ALA A 80 27.77 -7.55 8.76
C ALA A 80 26.94 -8.39 7.80
N PHE A 81 26.33 -7.76 6.80
CA PHE A 81 25.48 -8.47 5.84
C PHE A 81 26.26 -8.93 4.62
N LEU A 82 26.59 -10.21 4.59
CA LEU A 82 27.13 -10.85 3.40
C LEU A 82 25.96 -11.11 2.44
N PRO A 83 25.98 -10.55 1.20
CA PRO A 83 24.86 -10.66 0.27
C PRO A 83 24.37 -12.09 0.01
N GLU A 84 25.29 -13.03 -0.11
CA GLU A 84 24.96 -14.42 -0.37
C GLU A 84 24.25 -15.09 0.82
N ALA A 85 24.72 -14.85 2.02
CA ALA A 85 24.12 -15.41 3.24
C ALA A 85 22.74 -14.83 3.49
N VAL A 86 22.59 -13.52 3.32
CA VAL A 86 21.31 -12.82 3.47
C VAL A 86 20.32 -13.30 2.42
N GLY A 87 20.75 -13.42 1.17
CA GLY A 87 19.89 -13.91 0.08
C GLY A 87 19.38 -15.32 0.33
N ARG A 88 20.24 -16.23 0.79
CA ARG A 88 19.83 -17.58 1.13
C ARG A 88 18.83 -17.64 2.28
N ALA A 89 19.05 -16.84 3.31
CA ALA A 89 18.14 -16.76 4.45
C ALA A 89 16.76 -16.23 4.02
N ILE A 90 16.73 -15.19 3.18
CA ILE A 90 15.50 -14.62 2.66
C ILE A 90 14.70 -15.66 1.88
N GLU A 91 15.35 -16.38 0.97
CA GLU A 91 14.69 -17.43 0.18
C GLU A 91 14.12 -18.53 1.05
N GLN A 92 14.89 -18.98 2.04
CA GLN A 92 14.46 -20.01 2.98
C GLN A 92 13.20 -19.58 3.74
N PHE A 93 13.15 -18.34 4.24
CA PHE A 93 11.99 -17.82 4.96
C PHE A 93 10.80 -17.58 4.05
N LYS A 94 11.01 -17.16 2.80
CA LYS A 94 9.94 -17.01 1.81
C LYS A 94 9.26 -18.35 1.53
N GLU A 95 10.03 -19.41 1.32
CA GLU A 95 9.50 -20.75 1.11
C GLU A 95 8.69 -21.23 2.32
N SER A 96 9.20 -21.01 3.52
CA SER A 96 8.52 -21.36 4.76
C SER A 96 7.21 -20.60 4.90
N ASN A 97 7.19 -19.32 4.57
CA ASN A 97 6.01 -18.47 4.63
C ASN A 97 4.95 -18.88 3.60
N GLU A 98 5.36 -19.25 2.39
CA GLU A 98 4.46 -19.76 1.35
C GLU A 98 3.79 -21.06 1.79
N ASN A 99 4.53 -21.96 2.39
CA ASN A 99 4.01 -23.23 2.90
C ASN A 99 3.03 -23.03 4.06
N THR A 100 3.20 -21.96 4.83
CA THR A 100 2.35 -21.65 5.97
C THR A 100 1.03 -21.01 5.55
N THR A 101 1.00 -20.30 4.41
CA THR A 101 -0.20 -19.62 3.92
C THR A 101 -1.19 -20.55 3.22
N LEU A 102 -0.84 -21.77 2.99
CA LEU A 102 -1.72 -22.79 2.44
C LEU A 102 -2.47 -23.50 3.56
#